data_103aedf56a3d4c6a570cf4eee107481d
#
_entry.id   103aedf56a3d4c6a570cf4eee107481d
#
_cell.length_a   1.000
_cell.length_b   1.000
_cell.length_c   1.000
_cell.angle_alpha   90.00
_cell.angle_beta   90.00
_cell.angle_gamma   90.00
#
_symmetry.space_group_name_H-M   'P 1'
#
loop_
_entity.id
_entity.type
_entity.pdbx_description
1 polymer ?
#
loop_
_entity_poly.entity_id
_entity_poly.type
_entity_poly.pdbx_seq_one_letter_code
_entity_poly.pdbx_strand_id
1 'polypeptide(L)'
;MPTHRLFVFSACLLASLLTSRVSAEDAAFESSRFEITQLTSDLIQPMELAVAPDGTVFFIELSGKLKAFNPVKHEVVLVGEIKITTEQENGLIGLTLDPNFSDNQWIYLQYSPPDFPGQHISRFTIVDGKLDLASEKLLLKYEEQRKECCHHAGSLSFGPRGELFIASGDNTHPHGDSQGYAPIDERPDKAPWDAQKSAANTNSYNGKILRIHPLSDGTCEIPDGNLFPKDGSKGRPEIYCMGCRNPWRMSVDQETGIVYWGEVGPDAGADGPRGPRGYDEINQAKFAGNFGWPYFIANNLPYADVNFETGEVGPLFDVTAPMNESPNNTGEKALPPPTSAFLYYPYSDSPEFPELNGHGGRTACAGPVYHFSEELKSNVKFPEEFDRSLFIYEWSRHWIKVVHLDKNNDLAQIELFMPQHKFVRPIDMAFGPEGALYVIEYGETWGVNPDTRLIRIDYIRGNRTPVVVASVENNIGKEPLTVFVSSTGTFDKDPNDLLKYEWRLINTADQKAAPKIVSTE
;
A
#
# COMPACT_ATOMS: atom_id res chain seq x y z
N MET A 1 -29.42 49.50 -21.86
CA MET A 1 -28.54 48.73 -20.95
C MET A 1 -27.51 48.04 -21.81
N PRO A 2 -26.22 48.26 -21.69
CA PRO A 2 -25.20 47.62 -22.49
C PRO A 2 -25.04 46.18 -22.00
N THR A 3 -25.26 45.22 -22.91
CA THR A 3 -25.02 43.79 -22.70
C THR A 3 -23.51 43.55 -22.64
N HIS A 4 -22.99 43.22 -21.47
CA HIS A 4 -21.62 42.70 -21.33
C HIS A 4 -21.62 41.25 -21.89
N ARG A 5 -20.84 41.00 -22.93
CA ARG A 5 -20.60 39.65 -23.43
C ARG A 5 -19.29 39.13 -22.81
N LEU A 6 -19.37 37.94 -22.20
CA LEU A 6 -18.23 37.21 -21.68
C LEU A 6 -17.64 36.37 -22.83
N PHE A 7 -16.41 36.61 -23.21
CA PHE A 7 -15.69 35.77 -24.19
C PHE A 7 -14.91 34.73 -23.37
N VAL A 8 -15.27 33.46 -23.51
CA VAL A 8 -14.50 32.34 -22.95
C VAL A 8 -13.52 31.90 -24.04
N PHE A 9 -12.23 32.17 -23.82
CA PHE A 9 -11.16 31.57 -24.61
C PHE A 9 -10.80 30.24 -24.03
N SER A 10 -11.01 29.17 -24.76
CA SER A 10 -10.38 27.88 -24.48
C SER A 10 -9.13 27.80 -25.34
N ALA A 11 -7.96 27.88 -24.73
CA ALA A 11 -6.69 27.72 -25.43
C ALA A 11 -6.41 26.22 -25.57
N CYS A 12 -6.61 25.66 -26.75
CA CYS A 12 -6.04 24.37 -27.11
C CYS A 12 -4.75 24.64 -27.90
N LEU A 13 -3.61 24.38 -27.26
CA LEU A 13 -2.32 24.35 -27.94
C LEU A 13 -2.15 22.94 -28.54
N LEU A 14 -2.26 22.84 -29.87
CA LEU A 14 -1.84 21.64 -30.59
C LEU A 14 -0.36 21.80 -30.94
N ALA A 15 0.52 21.12 -30.19
CA ALA A 15 1.89 20.91 -30.62
C ALA A 15 1.89 19.82 -31.70
N SER A 16 2.12 20.17 -32.97
CA SER A 16 2.30 19.19 -34.02
C SER A 16 3.75 18.72 -34.05
N LEU A 17 3.95 17.46 -33.76
CA LEU A 17 5.21 16.76 -33.79
C LEU A 17 5.74 16.62 -35.22
N LEU A 18 6.90 17.18 -35.48
CA LEU A 18 7.79 16.67 -36.53
C LEU A 18 8.63 15.57 -35.87
N THR A 19 8.22 14.32 -36.09
CA THR A 19 9.00 13.16 -35.63
C THR A 19 10.30 13.07 -36.40
N SER A 20 11.39 13.57 -35.82
CA SER A 20 12.68 12.97 -36.06
C SER A 20 12.65 11.63 -35.31
N ARG A 21 12.74 10.50 -36.02
CA ARG A 21 13.00 9.21 -35.42
C ARG A 21 14.40 9.26 -34.83
N VAL A 22 14.49 9.62 -33.56
CA VAL A 22 15.62 9.24 -32.74
C VAL A 22 15.41 7.75 -32.46
N SER A 23 16.35 6.91 -32.91
CA SER A 23 16.46 5.53 -32.46
C SER A 23 16.47 5.56 -30.94
N ALA A 24 15.72 4.65 -30.31
CA ALA A 24 15.78 4.43 -28.88
C ALA A 24 17.15 3.79 -28.57
N GLU A 25 18.19 4.59 -28.56
CA GLU A 25 19.43 4.30 -27.86
C GLU A 25 19.16 4.59 -26.37
N ASP A 26 19.54 3.67 -25.51
CA ASP A 26 19.40 3.70 -24.07
C ASP A 26 19.79 5.07 -23.48
N ALA A 27 18.79 5.91 -23.26
CA ALA A 27 19.01 7.15 -22.55
C ALA A 27 19.32 6.77 -21.10
N ALA A 28 20.44 7.26 -20.58
CA ALA A 28 20.81 7.08 -19.18
C ALA A 28 19.65 7.46 -18.25
N PHE A 29 19.49 6.73 -17.15
CA PHE A 29 18.44 6.97 -16.17
C PHE A 29 18.38 8.44 -15.73
N GLU A 30 17.22 9.03 -15.80
CA GLU A 30 16.94 10.40 -15.34
C GLU A 30 15.73 10.41 -14.41
N SER A 31 15.94 10.67 -13.13
CA SER A 31 14.86 10.77 -12.14
C SER A 31 13.78 11.82 -12.48
N SER A 32 14.14 12.83 -13.30
CA SER A 32 13.21 13.86 -13.80
C SER A 32 12.18 13.33 -14.78
N ARG A 33 12.32 12.09 -15.26
CA ARG A 33 11.38 11.45 -16.20
C ARG A 33 10.18 10.77 -15.53
N PHE A 34 10.16 10.72 -14.20
CA PHE A 34 8.95 10.30 -13.50
C PHE A 34 7.88 11.40 -13.55
N GLU A 35 6.70 11.03 -13.97
CA GLU A 35 5.52 11.90 -14.03
C GLU A 35 4.37 11.33 -13.22
N ILE A 36 3.70 12.19 -12.45
CA ILE A 36 2.53 11.83 -11.65
C ILE A 36 1.28 12.32 -12.33
N THR A 37 0.33 11.42 -12.52
CA THR A 37 -1.03 11.73 -12.96
C THR A 37 -2.01 11.40 -11.84
N GLN A 38 -2.76 12.40 -11.35
CA GLN A 38 -3.90 12.14 -10.48
C GLN A 38 -5.04 11.55 -11.30
N LEU A 39 -5.46 10.34 -10.96
CA LEU A 39 -6.54 9.64 -11.64
C LEU A 39 -7.91 10.04 -11.10
N THR A 40 -8.03 10.12 -9.78
CA THR A 40 -9.26 10.52 -9.10
C THR A 40 -8.98 10.98 -7.67
N SER A 41 -9.93 11.75 -7.10
CA SER A 41 -10.03 12.09 -5.67
C SER A 41 -11.36 11.60 -5.06
N ASP A 42 -12.12 10.77 -5.78
CA ASP A 42 -13.36 10.17 -5.25
C ASP A 42 -13.06 8.91 -4.41
N LEU A 43 -12.35 9.12 -3.29
CA LEU A 43 -12.00 8.08 -2.32
C LEU A 43 -12.29 8.59 -0.90
N ILE A 44 -12.87 7.74 -0.07
CA ILE A 44 -13.17 8.05 1.34
C ILE A 44 -12.59 6.94 2.21
N GLN A 45 -11.57 7.29 3.01
CA GLN A 45 -10.84 6.33 3.85
C GLN A 45 -10.45 5.06 3.07
N PRO A 46 -9.70 5.21 1.95
CA PRO A 46 -9.28 4.07 1.15
C PRO A 46 -8.30 3.20 1.93
N MET A 47 -8.31 1.91 1.62
CA MET A 47 -7.48 0.94 2.33
C MET A 47 -6.50 0.24 1.41
N GLU A 48 -6.93 -0.51 0.43
CA GLU A 48 -6.09 -1.33 -0.45
C GLU A 48 -6.56 -1.22 -1.90
N LEU A 49 -5.66 -1.40 -2.86
CA LEU A 49 -5.94 -1.39 -4.29
C LEU A 49 -5.45 -2.68 -4.98
N ALA A 50 -6.04 -2.97 -6.12
CA ALA A 50 -5.53 -3.99 -7.04
C ALA A 50 -5.75 -3.55 -8.49
N VAL A 51 -4.76 -3.74 -9.35
CA VAL A 51 -4.82 -3.36 -10.76
C VAL A 51 -5.12 -4.60 -11.60
N ALA A 52 -6.22 -4.57 -12.33
CA ALA A 52 -6.61 -5.65 -13.21
C ALA A 52 -5.79 -5.64 -14.53
N PRO A 53 -5.71 -6.79 -15.25
CA PRO A 53 -4.96 -6.87 -16.50
C PRO A 53 -5.41 -5.92 -17.62
N ASP A 54 -6.64 -5.39 -17.55
CA ASP A 54 -7.16 -4.38 -18.48
C ASP A 54 -6.87 -2.92 -18.05
N GLY A 55 -6.15 -2.74 -16.93
CA GLY A 55 -5.81 -1.46 -16.34
C GLY A 55 -6.90 -0.86 -15.43
N THR A 56 -8.01 -1.56 -15.22
CA THR A 56 -9.02 -1.16 -14.21
C THR A 56 -8.41 -1.24 -12.82
N VAL A 57 -8.52 -0.16 -12.04
CA VAL A 57 -8.00 -0.13 -10.66
C VAL A 57 -9.15 -0.32 -9.68
N PHE A 58 -9.22 -1.48 -9.07
CA PHE A 58 -10.12 -1.74 -7.96
C PHE A 58 -9.53 -1.19 -6.66
N PHE A 59 -10.36 -0.62 -5.80
CA PHE A 59 -9.95 -0.18 -4.47
C PHE A 59 -11.11 -0.27 -3.48
N ILE A 60 -10.76 -0.42 -2.22
CA ILE A 60 -11.73 -0.55 -1.13
C ILE A 60 -11.68 0.65 -0.20
N GLU A 61 -12.84 0.96 0.36
CA GLU A 61 -13.00 1.95 1.42
C GLU A 61 -13.34 1.25 2.73
N LEU A 62 -12.81 1.74 3.85
CA LEU A 62 -13.03 1.18 5.19
C LEU A 62 -14.52 0.92 5.47
N SER A 63 -15.40 1.76 4.93
CA SER A 63 -16.86 1.70 5.08
C SER A 63 -17.54 0.48 4.46
N GLY A 64 -16.82 -0.39 3.74
CA GLY A 64 -17.36 -1.59 3.08
C GLY A 64 -17.58 -1.44 1.58
N LYS A 65 -17.24 -0.30 0.99
CA LYS A 65 -17.42 -0.07 -0.45
C LYS A 65 -16.24 -0.60 -1.25
N LEU A 66 -16.55 -1.33 -2.31
CA LEU A 66 -15.64 -1.68 -3.39
C LEU A 66 -15.93 -0.75 -4.57
N LYS A 67 -14.95 -0.01 -5.02
CA LYS A 67 -15.00 0.89 -6.16
C LYS A 67 -13.99 0.47 -7.23
N ALA A 68 -14.17 0.96 -8.46
CA ALA A 68 -13.22 0.78 -9.54
C ALA A 68 -13.05 2.08 -10.33
N PHE A 69 -11.80 2.44 -10.62
CA PHE A 69 -11.48 3.47 -11.61
C PHE A 69 -11.34 2.82 -12.98
N ASN A 70 -12.12 3.32 -13.95
CA ASN A 70 -12.06 2.88 -15.33
C ASN A 70 -11.08 3.75 -16.13
N PRO A 71 -9.96 3.21 -16.64
CA PRO A 71 -8.93 4.01 -17.31
C PRO A 71 -9.37 4.55 -18.69
N VAL A 72 -10.37 3.93 -19.33
CA VAL A 72 -10.87 4.37 -20.65
C VAL A 72 -11.86 5.52 -20.52
N LYS A 73 -12.74 5.45 -19.51
CA LYS A 73 -13.77 6.48 -19.29
C LYS A 73 -13.33 7.58 -18.33
N HIS A 74 -12.21 7.37 -17.62
CA HIS A 74 -11.71 8.26 -16.56
C HIS A 74 -12.78 8.55 -15.48
N GLU A 75 -13.49 7.52 -15.04
CA GLU A 75 -14.54 7.63 -14.04
C GLU A 75 -14.39 6.57 -12.95
N VAL A 76 -14.85 6.90 -11.75
CA VAL A 76 -14.97 5.95 -10.64
C VAL A 76 -16.40 5.42 -10.59
N VAL A 77 -16.54 4.11 -10.46
CA VAL A 77 -17.84 3.44 -10.31
C VAL A 77 -17.89 2.66 -9.00
N LEU A 78 -19.05 2.67 -8.34
CA LEU A 78 -19.32 1.76 -7.23
C LEU A 78 -19.57 0.35 -7.80
N VAL A 79 -18.69 -0.58 -7.47
CA VAL A 79 -18.79 -2.00 -7.85
C VAL A 79 -19.73 -2.75 -6.91
N GLY A 80 -19.60 -2.53 -5.61
CA GLY A 80 -20.45 -3.12 -4.59
C GLY A 80 -20.22 -2.59 -3.19
N GLU A 81 -21.00 -3.07 -2.25
CA GLU A 81 -20.88 -2.71 -0.83
C GLU A 81 -21.18 -3.93 0.05
N ILE A 82 -20.30 -4.21 1.01
CA ILE A 82 -20.44 -5.30 1.98
C ILE A 82 -20.84 -4.70 3.33
N LYS A 83 -21.74 -5.37 4.04
CA LYS A 83 -22.07 -4.99 5.41
C LYS A 83 -20.91 -5.32 6.34
N ILE A 84 -20.41 -4.30 7.02
CA ILE A 84 -19.27 -4.42 7.93
C ILE A 84 -19.53 -3.64 9.23
N THR A 85 -18.72 -3.88 10.25
CA THR A 85 -18.53 -2.96 11.37
C THR A 85 -17.28 -2.13 11.15
N THR A 86 -17.29 -0.86 11.57
CA THR A 86 -16.16 0.08 11.45
C THR A 86 -15.67 0.57 12.81
N GLU A 87 -16.13 -0.06 13.89
CA GLU A 87 -15.66 0.30 15.22
C GLU A 87 -14.18 -0.07 15.37
N GLN A 88 -13.43 0.81 16.01
CA GLN A 88 -11.98 0.67 16.20
C GLN A 88 -11.24 0.64 14.84
N GLU A 89 -10.52 -0.43 14.50
CA GLU A 89 -9.85 -0.62 13.21
C GLU A 89 -10.57 -1.63 12.31
N ASN A 90 -11.81 -2.00 12.65
CA ASN A 90 -12.61 -2.91 11.84
C ASN A 90 -13.07 -2.23 10.54
N GLY A 91 -13.36 -3.03 9.52
CA GLY A 91 -13.87 -2.53 8.25
C GLY A 91 -13.69 -3.52 7.10
N LEU A 92 -13.75 -2.99 5.89
CA LEU A 92 -13.27 -3.66 4.69
C LEU A 92 -11.81 -3.25 4.51
N ILE A 93 -10.88 -4.18 4.77
CA ILE A 93 -9.47 -3.87 5.02
C ILE A 93 -8.48 -4.55 4.08
N GLY A 94 -8.89 -5.63 3.40
CA GLY A 94 -8.03 -6.35 2.46
C GLY A 94 -8.69 -6.64 1.12
N LEU A 95 -7.90 -6.53 0.04
CA LEU A 95 -8.32 -6.71 -1.34
C LEU A 95 -7.20 -7.36 -2.17
N THR A 96 -7.54 -8.40 -2.94
CA THR A 96 -6.69 -8.84 -4.06
C THR A 96 -7.55 -9.44 -5.17
N LEU A 97 -7.02 -9.47 -6.40
CA LEU A 97 -7.64 -10.14 -7.54
C LEU A 97 -7.07 -11.56 -7.68
N ASP A 98 -7.88 -12.46 -8.22
CA ASP A 98 -7.39 -13.80 -8.60
C ASP A 98 -6.29 -13.70 -9.67
N PRO A 99 -5.25 -14.53 -9.64
CA PRO A 99 -4.25 -14.56 -10.71
C PRO A 99 -4.84 -14.79 -12.13
N ASN A 100 -6.01 -15.43 -12.22
CA ASN A 100 -6.74 -15.64 -13.46
C ASN A 100 -7.97 -14.72 -13.57
N PHE A 101 -7.90 -13.50 -13.00
CA PHE A 101 -9.04 -12.58 -12.94
C PHE A 101 -9.67 -12.31 -14.31
N SER A 102 -8.89 -12.24 -15.38
CA SER A 102 -9.42 -12.04 -16.73
C SER A 102 -10.45 -13.12 -17.14
N ASP A 103 -10.29 -14.34 -16.67
CA ASP A 103 -11.13 -15.48 -17.03
C ASP A 103 -12.28 -15.70 -16.04
N ASN A 104 -11.98 -15.60 -14.74
CA ASN A 104 -12.90 -16.01 -13.68
C ASN A 104 -13.60 -14.85 -12.97
N GLN A 105 -13.07 -13.63 -13.09
CA GLN A 105 -13.57 -12.41 -12.44
C GLN A 105 -13.65 -12.52 -10.92
N TRP A 106 -12.77 -13.30 -10.28
CA TRP A 106 -12.77 -13.51 -8.85
C TRP A 106 -11.96 -12.44 -8.12
N ILE A 107 -12.57 -11.94 -7.05
CA ILE A 107 -11.98 -10.95 -6.14
C ILE A 107 -12.05 -11.48 -4.71
N TYR A 108 -10.99 -11.24 -3.94
CA TYR A 108 -10.88 -11.68 -2.56
C TYR A 108 -10.89 -10.48 -1.66
N LEU A 109 -11.69 -10.56 -0.60
CA LEU A 109 -11.91 -9.47 0.34
C LEU A 109 -11.72 -9.97 1.77
N GLN A 110 -11.02 -9.17 2.59
CA GLN A 110 -10.92 -9.35 4.04
C GLN A 110 -11.73 -8.25 4.73
N TYR A 111 -12.64 -8.65 5.59
CA TYR A 111 -13.58 -7.70 6.19
C TYR A 111 -14.11 -8.17 7.54
N SER A 112 -14.62 -7.22 8.35
CA SER A 112 -15.19 -7.41 9.68
C SER A 112 -16.72 -7.43 9.62
N PRO A 113 -17.39 -8.61 9.55
CA PRO A 113 -18.84 -8.66 9.49
C PRO A 113 -19.46 -8.26 10.85
N PRO A 114 -20.67 -7.66 10.86
CA PRO A 114 -21.29 -7.17 12.09
C PRO A 114 -21.78 -8.29 13.02
N ASP A 115 -22.12 -9.45 12.48
CA ASP A 115 -22.69 -10.60 13.17
C ASP A 115 -21.66 -11.65 13.63
N PHE A 116 -20.38 -11.43 13.34
CA PHE A 116 -19.28 -12.27 13.79
C PHE A 116 -18.15 -11.40 14.36
N PRO A 117 -17.74 -11.59 15.62
CA PRO A 117 -16.63 -10.83 16.20
C PRO A 117 -15.29 -11.37 15.68
N GLY A 118 -14.84 -10.84 14.56
CA GLY A 118 -13.62 -11.29 13.88
C GLY A 118 -13.59 -10.89 12.41
N GLN A 119 -12.74 -11.56 11.65
CA GLN A 119 -12.52 -11.31 10.24
C GLN A 119 -13.05 -12.46 9.38
N HIS A 120 -13.60 -12.12 8.23
CA HIS A 120 -13.87 -13.02 7.12
C HIS A 120 -12.93 -12.76 5.97
N ILE A 121 -12.43 -13.83 5.35
CA ILE A 121 -11.72 -13.82 4.09
C ILE A 121 -12.58 -14.58 3.10
N SER A 122 -13.18 -13.84 2.16
CA SER A 122 -14.14 -14.39 1.21
C SER A 122 -13.75 -14.08 -0.23
N ARG A 123 -14.04 -15.04 -1.13
CA ARG A 123 -14.00 -14.83 -2.57
C ARG A 123 -15.38 -14.48 -3.08
N PHE A 124 -15.45 -13.48 -3.97
CA PHE A 124 -16.64 -13.07 -4.71
C PHE A 124 -16.36 -13.10 -6.21
N THR A 125 -17.41 -12.98 -7.02
CA THR A 125 -17.33 -12.83 -8.46
C THR A 125 -17.83 -11.44 -8.89
N ILE A 126 -17.13 -10.82 -9.83
CA ILE A 126 -17.61 -9.60 -10.50
C ILE A 126 -18.42 -10.02 -11.72
N VAL A 127 -19.69 -9.62 -11.77
CA VAL A 127 -20.60 -9.88 -12.89
C VAL A 127 -21.09 -8.55 -13.46
N ASP A 128 -20.87 -8.32 -14.75
CA ASP A 128 -21.25 -7.07 -15.43
C ASP A 128 -20.76 -5.80 -14.70
N GLY A 129 -19.53 -5.85 -14.17
CA GLY A 129 -18.90 -4.76 -13.42
C GLY A 129 -19.49 -4.54 -12.02
N LYS A 130 -20.23 -5.49 -11.46
CA LYS A 130 -20.82 -5.44 -10.11
C LYS A 130 -20.40 -6.64 -9.28
N LEU A 131 -20.23 -6.41 -7.98
CA LEU A 131 -19.97 -7.46 -7.00
C LEU A 131 -21.22 -8.32 -6.80
N ASP A 132 -21.16 -9.57 -7.17
CA ASP A 132 -22.22 -10.53 -6.90
C ASP A 132 -22.08 -11.07 -5.46
N LEU A 133 -22.84 -10.49 -4.53
CA LEU A 133 -22.84 -10.91 -3.13
C LEU A 133 -23.33 -12.35 -2.93
N ALA A 134 -24.15 -12.89 -3.86
CA ALA A 134 -24.63 -14.26 -3.77
C ALA A 134 -23.54 -15.29 -4.14
N SER A 135 -22.49 -14.86 -4.82
CA SER A 135 -21.36 -15.69 -5.20
C SER A 135 -20.36 -15.94 -4.08
N GLU A 136 -20.58 -15.37 -2.89
CA GLU A 136 -19.65 -15.46 -1.77
C GLU A 136 -19.22 -16.89 -1.46
N LYS A 137 -17.91 -17.08 -1.32
CA LYS A 137 -17.27 -18.28 -0.79
C LYS A 137 -16.39 -17.88 0.38
N LEU A 138 -16.84 -18.16 1.58
CA LEU A 138 -16.07 -17.96 2.81
C LEU A 138 -14.93 -18.97 2.84
N LEU A 139 -13.68 -18.50 2.72
CA LEU A 139 -12.46 -19.33 2.66
C LEU A 139 -11.87 -19.55 4.05
N LEU A 140 -11.78 -18.48 4.83
CA LEU A 140 -11.26 -18.51 6.19
C LEU A 140 -12.01 -17.50 7.05
N LYS A 141 -12.12 -17.78 8.35
CA LYS A 141 -12.54 -16.80 9.35
C LYS A 141 -11.80 -17.04 10.66
N TYR A 142 -11.60 -15.98 11.41
CA TYR A 142 -11.01 -16.05 12.74
C TYR A 142 -11.61 -15.00 13.67
N GLU A 143 -11.62 -15.32 14.97
CA GLU A 143 -12.17 -14.46 16.00
C GLU A 143 -11.18 -13.37 16.42
N GLU A 144 -11.73 -12.20 16.74
CA GLU A 144 -11.04 -11.07 17.33
C GLU A 144 -11.89 -10.51 18.47
N GLN A 145 -11.25 -10.07 19.53
CA GLN A 145 -11.94 -9.31 20.56
C GLN A 145 -12.29 -7.91 20.03
N ARG A 146 -13.49 -7.41 20.37
CA ARG A 146 -13.99 -6.08 19.96
C ARG A 146 -14.28 -5.18 21.17
N LYS A 147 -13.71 -5.49 22.34
CA LYS A 147 -13.86 -4.67 23.55
C LYS A 147 -12.86 -3.52 23.56
N GLU A 148 -11.64 -3.83 23.14
CA GLU A 148 -10.53 -2.90 23.07
C GLU A 148 -10.04 -2.79 21.63
N CYS A 149 -9.37 -1.66 21.25
CA CYS A 149 -8.66 -1.64 19.97
C CYS A 149 -7.35 -2.44 20.18
N CYS A 150 -6.58 -2.82 19.27
CA CYS A 150 -6.41 -2.50 17.88
C CYS A 150 -5.80 -3.71 17.17
N HIS A 151 -4.98 -3.43 16.15
CA HIS A 151 -4.20 -4.38 15.39
C HIS A 151 -5.05 -5.44 14.70
N HIS A 152 -5.79 -4.99 13.68
CA HIS A 152 -6.52 -5.91 12.80
C HIS A 152 -5.73 -6.24 11.52
N ALA A 153 -4.70 -5.46 11.17
CA ALA A 153 -3.93 -5.57 9.95
C ALA A 153 -4.84 -5.56 8.69
N GLY A 154 -4.80 -6.60 7.89
CA GLY A 154 -5.65 -6.77 6.71
C GLY A 154 -4.95 -6.35 5.45
N SER A 155 -4.25 -7.31 4.82
CA SER A 155 -3.69 -7.19 3.48
C SER A 155 -3.70 -8.57 2.85
N LEU A 156 -4.03 -8.64 1.58
CA LEU A 156 -4.14 -9.86 0.80
C LEU A 156 -3.20 -9.83 -0.39
N SER A 157 -2.45 -10.88 -0.62
CA SER A 157 -1.59 -10.99 -1.79
C SER A 157 -1.50 -12.43 -2.28
N PHE A 158 -1.57 -12.64 -3.60
CA PHE A 158 -1.28 -13.95 -4.18
C PHE A 158 0.22 -14.13 -4.40
N GLY A 159 0.70 -15.35 -4.12
CA GLY A 159 2.01 -15.79 -4.54
C GLY A 159 2.01 -16.36 -5.96
N PRO A 160 3.20 -16.58 -6.54
CA PRO A 160 3.35 -16.99 -7.95
C PRO A 160 2.79 -18.38 -8.28
N ARG A 161 2.46 -19.19 -7.28
CA ARG A 161 1.86 -20.52 -7.46
C ARG A 161 0.39 -20.59 -7.10
N GLY A 162 -0.27 -19.41 -6.93
CA GLY A 162 -1.69 -19.30 -6.61
C GLY A 162 -2.02 -19.49 -5.13
N GLU A 163 -1.02 -19.44 -4.24
CA GLU A 163 -1.28 -19.38 -2.80
C GLU A 163 -1.73 -17.96 -2.40
N LEU A 164 -2.77 -17.88 -1.59
CA LEU A 164 -3.25 -16.64 -0.99
C LEU A 164 -2.58 -16.45 0.38
N PHE A 165 -1.86 -15.35 0.51
CA PHE A 165 -1.30 -14.87 1.77
C PHE A 165 -2.25 -13.85 2.39
N ILE A 166 -2.40 -13.92 3.73
CA ILE A 166 -3.37 -13.14 4.50
C ILE A 166 -2.66 -12.59 5.72
N ALA A 167 -2.61 -11.28 5.85
CA ALA A 167 -2.06 -10.61 7.04
C ALA A 167 -3.13 -10.46 8.13
N SER A 168 -2.79 -10.81 9.36
CA SER A 168 -3.64 -10.64 10.55
C SER A 168 -2.87 -10.02 11.70
N GLY A 169 -3.41 -9.00 12.34
CA GLY A 169 -2.83 -8.38 13.52
C GLY A 169 -3.01 -9.21 14.80
N ASP A 170 -2.27 -8.89 15.83
CA ASP A 170 -2.31 -9.64 17.10
C ASP A 170 -3.58 -9.39 17.93
N ASN A 171 -4.42 -8.44 17.52
CA ASN A 171 -5.65 -8.04 18.20
C ASN A 171 -5.42 -7.72 19.69
N THR A 172 -4.31 -7.04 19.97
CA THR A 172 -3.89 -6.68 21.33
C THR A 172 -3.89 -5.16 21.49
N HIS A 173 -4.43 -4.69 22.61
CA HIS A 173 -4.47 -3.26 22.89
C HIS A 173 -3.06 -2.72 23.21
N PRO A 174 -2.57 -1.67 22.52
CA PRO A 174 -1.18 -1.20 22.65
C PRO A 174 -0.91 -0.39 23.91
N HIS A 175 -1.95 0.15 24.54
CA HIS A 175 -1.83 1.03 25.70
C HIS A 175 -2.10 0.30 27.02
N GLY A 176 -1.94 1.00 28.13
CA GLY A 176 -2.15 0.46 29.47
C GLY A 176 -0.83 0.19 30.19
N ASP A 177 -0.83 -0.85 31.02
CA ASP A 177 0.29 -1.13 31.94
C ASP A 177 1.57 -1.60 31.23
N SER A 178 1.50 -1.96 29.92
CA SER A 178 2.67 -2.29 29.09
C SER A 178 3.61 -1.09 28.87
N GLN A 179 3.10 0.14 28.99
CA GLN A 179 3.87 1.39 28.77
C GLN A 179 4.54 1.46 27.38
N GLY A 180 3.93 0.82 26.37
CA GLY A 180 4.46 0.78 25.03
C GLY A 180 5.52 -0.29 24.75
N TYR A 181 5.91 -1.10 25.77
CA TYR A 181 6.72 -2.32 25.59
C TYR A 181 5.83 -3.51 25.24
N ALA A 182 6.38 -4.72 25.29
CA ALA A 182 5.63 -5.95 25.04
C ALA A 182 4.38 -6.06 25.94
N PRO A 183 3.17 -6.18 25.40
CA PRO A 183 1.95 -6.40 26.15
C PRO A 183 1.84 -7.91 26.46
N ILE A 184 2.26 -8.29 27.64
CA ILE A 184 2.25 -9.67 28.15
C ILE A 184 1.56 -9.72 29.51
N ASP A 185 0.41 -9.06 29.63
CA ASP A 185 -0.36 -8.95 30.87
C ASP A 185 -1.21 -10.20 31.08
N GLU A 186 -0.72 -11.11 31.90
CA GLU A 186 -1.35 -12.41 32.18
C GLU A 186 -2.40 -12.36 33.31
N ARG A 187 -2.68 -11.17 33.87
CA ARG A 187 -3.68 -11.03 34.92
C ARG A 187 -5.07 -11.46 34.44
N PRO A 188 -5.93 -11.97 35.32
CA PRO A 188 -7.32 -12.26 34.98
C PRO A 188 -8.01 -11.05 34.33
N ASP A 189 -8.83 -11.29 33.33
CA ASP A 189 -9.56 -10.28 32.57
C ASP A 189 -8.71 -9.30 31.73
N LYS A 190 -7.37 -9.51 31.65
CA LYS A 190 -6.43 -8.71 30.85
C LYS A 190 -6.02 -9.35 29.53
N ALA A 191 -6.70 -10.39 29.08
CA ALA A 191 -6.43 -11.06 27.80
C ALA A 191 -6.33 -10.10 26.58
N PRO A 192 -7.06 -8.98 26.48
CA PRO A 192 -6.83 -7.99 25.43
C PRO A 192 -5.46 -7.30 25.45
N TRP A 193 -4.69 -7.39 26.53
CA TRP A 193 -3.35 -6.83 26.71
C TRP A 193 -2.26 -7.92 26.77
N ASP A 194 -2.57 -9.13 26.32
CA ASP A 194 -1.62 -10.24 26.27
C ASP A 194 -1.44 -10.77 24.84
N ALA A 195 -0.38 -10.32 24.17
CA ALA A 195 -0.03 -10.78 22.82
C ALA A 195 0.50 -12.23 22.79
N GLN A 196 0.77 -12.83 23.96
CA GLN A 196 1.15 -14.25 24.06
C GLN A 196 -0.03 -15.18 23.70
N LYS A 197 -1.28 -14.73 23.94
CA LYS A 197 -2.48 -15.49 23.55
C LYS A 197 -2.71 -15.52 22.03
N SER A 198 -2.07 -14.60 21.29
CA SER A 198 -2.29 -14.36 19.86
C SER A 198 -1.00 -14.56 19.05
N ALA A 199 -0.14 -13.55 18.94
CA ALA A 199 1.05 -13.58 18.10
C ALA A 199 1.99 -14.74 18.38
N ALA A 200 2.25 -15.05 19.66
CA ALA A 200 3.09 -16.17 20.10
C ALA A 200 2.34 -17.49 20.31
N ASN A 201 1.04 -17.56 20.00
CA ASN A 201 0.24 -18.77 20.16
C ASN A 201 0.10 -19.52 18.83
N THR A 202 0.57 -20.75 18.78
CA THR A 202 0.54 -21.57 17.56
C THR A 202 -0.87 -22.01 17.14
N ASN A 203 -1.87 -21.91 18.03
CA ASN A 203 -3.27 -22.20 17.75
C ASN A 203 -4.13 -20.97 17.44
N SER A 204 -3.53 -19.76 17.40
CA SER A 204 -4.23 -18.52 17.03
C SER A 204 -3.92 -18.11 15.60
N TYR A 205 -4.91 -17.55 14.90
CA TYR A 205 -4.70 -16.91 13.60
C TYR A 205 -4.29 -15.44 13.71
N ASN A 206 -4.34 -14.85 14.90
CA ASN A 206 -4.02 -13.45 15.13
C ASN A 206 -2.51 -13.25 15.30
N GLY A 207 -1.97 -12.18 14.74
CA GLY A 207 -0.53 -11.89 14.73
C GLY A 207 0.26 -12.81 13.79
N LYS A 208 -0.23 -12.99 12.56
CA LYS A 208 0.26 -13.97 11.59
C LYS A 208 0.28 -13.44 10.17
N ILE A 209 1.11 -14.07 9.34
CA ILE A 209 0.86 -14.19 7.91
C ILE A 209 0.38 -15.63 7.67
N LEU A 210 -0.87 -15.78 7.25
CA LEU A 210 -1.46 -17.07 6.91
C LEU A 210 -1.27 -17.35 5.43
N ARG A 211 -1.19 -18.63 5.03
CA ARG A 211 -1.08 -19.04 3.64
C ARG A 211 -1.96 -20.25 3.36
N ILE A 212 -2.88 -20.09 2.41
CA ILE A 212 -3.80 -21.11 1.92
C ILE A 212 -3.77 -21.16 0.40
N HIS A 213 -4.26 -22.24 -0.20
CA HIS A 213 -4.46 -22.35 -1.64
C HIS A 213 -5.97 -22.47 -1.93
N PRO A 214 -6.63 -21.38 -2.39
CA PRO A 214 -8.06 -21.41 -2.72
C PRO A 214 -8.34 -22.29 -3.93
N LEU A 215 -9.41 -23.11 -3.84
CA LEU A 215 -9.86 -23.96 -4.92
C LEU A 215 -11.10 -23.39 -5.62
N SER A 216 -11.37 -23.88 -6.84
CA SER A 216 -12.48 -23.37 -7.66
C SER A 216 -13.85 -23.60 -7.03
N ASP A 217 -14.03 -24.64 -6.24
CA ASP A 217 -15.27 -24.94 -5.54
C ASP A 217 -15.53 -24.06 -4.29
N GLY A 218 -14.52 -23.27 -3.87
CA GLY A 218 -14.58 -22.40 -2.69
C GLY A 218 -14.04 -23.03 -1.42
N THR A 219 -13.43 -24.20 -1.50
CA THR A 219 -12.62 -24.78 -0.43
C THR A 219 -11.16 -24.31 -0.51
N CYS A 220 -10.34 -24.68 0.47
CA CYS A 220 -8.92 -24.36 0.50
C CYS A 220 -8.08 -25.60 0.81
N GLU A 221 -6.91 -25.65 0.22
CA GLU A 221 -5.86 -26.59 0.59
C GLU A 221 -4.75 -25.90 1.39
N ILE A 222 -4.06 -26.66 2.22
CA ILE A 222 -2.86 -26.18 2.91
C ILE A 222 -1.65 -26.47 2.03
N PRO A 223 -0.92 -25.44 1.56
CA PRO A 223 0.30 -25.62 0.79
C PRO A 223 1.40 -26.30 1.59
N ASP A 224 2.32 -26.99 0.92
CA ASP A 224 3.53 -27.47 1.56
C ASP A 224 4.46 -26.31 1.95
N GLY A 225 5.16 -26.46 3.06
CA GLY A 225 6.13 -25.48 3.55
C GLY A 225 5.52 -24.34 4.39
N ASN A 226 4.31 -24.49 4.92
CA ASN A 226 3.85 -23.69 6.05
C ASN A 226 4.61 -24.07 7.32
N LEU A 227 4.52 -23.22 8.35
CA LEU A 227 5.34 -23.34 9.57
C LEU A 227 5.03 -24.62 10.36
N PHE A 228 3.77 -25.03 10.39
CA PHE A 228 3.30 -26.19 11.15
C PHE A 228 2.81 -27.32 10.26
N PRO A 229 2.83 -28.58 10.78
CA PRO A 229 2.34 -29.73 10.03
C PRO A 229 0.87 -29.60 9.63
N LYS A 230 0.51 -30.17 8.46
CA LYS A 230 -0.86 -30.13 7.91
C LYS A 230 -1.89 -30.84 8.78
N ASP A 231 -1.47 -31.75 9.66
CA ASP A 231 -2.34 -32.45 10.60
C ASP A 231 -2.76 -31.62 11.83
N GLY A 232 -2.23 -30.38 11.94
CA GLY A 232 -2.54 -29.49 13.04
C GLY A 232 -1.93 -29.89 14.40
N SER A 233 -1.02 -30.87 14.44
CA SER A 233 -0.48 -31.43 15.71
C SER A 233 0.36 -30.46 16.52
N LYS A 234 0.89 -29.37 15.90
CA LYS A 234 1.76 -28.37 16.56
C LYS A 234 1.28 -26.93 16.47
N GLY A 235 0.17 -26.71 15.77
CA GLY A 235 -0.38 -25.39 15.53
C GLY A 235 -1.30 -25.37 14.31
N ARG A 236 -1.84 -24.21 14.01
CA ARG A 236 -2.70 -24.04 12.85
C ARG A 236 -1.89 -24.23 11.55
N PRO A 237 -2.30 -25.16 10.68
CA PRO A 237 -1.53 -25.49 9.48
C PRO A 237 -1.52 -24.38 8.43
N GLU A 238 -2.40 -23.38 8.54
CA GLU A 238 -2.46 -22.21 7.67
C GLU A 238 -1.35 -21.19 7.97
N ILE A 239 -0.67 -21.29 9.12
CA ILE A 239 0.34 -20.33 9.53
C ILE A 239 1.59 -20.48 8.66
N TYR A 240 1.94 -19.41 7.93
CA TYR A 240 3.22 -19.26 7.22
C TYR A 240 4.24 -18.51 8.09
N CYS A 241 3.88 -17.32 8.62
CA CYS A 241 4.68 -16.62 9.61
C CYS A 241 3.87 -16.40 10.89
N MET A 242 4.55 -16.46 12.05
CA MET A 242 3.99 -16.11 13.36
C MET A 242 4.83 -15.02 14.01
N GLY A 243 4.37 -14.51 15.14
CA GLY A 243 5.11 -13.49 15.88
C GLY A 243 5.05 -12.11 15.21
N CYS A 244 3.90 -11.74 14.66
CA CYS A 244 3.61 -10.43 14.10
C CYS A 244 2.74 -9.61 15.07
N ARG A 245 2.94 -8.29 15.13
CA ARG A 245 2.08 -7.37 15.90
C ARG A 245 0.94 -6.83 15.05
N ASN A 246 1.28 -6.08 14.02
CA ASN A 246 0.32 -5.49 13.09
C ASN A 246 0.95 -5.40 11.68
N PRO A 247 1.00 -6.51 10.94
CA PRO A 247 1.52 -6.57 9.58
C PRO A 247 0.58 -5.82 8.64
N TRP A 248 0.76 -4.50 8.55
CA TRP A 248 -0.24 -3.59 8.00
C TRP A 248 -0.40 -3.71 6.49
N ARG A 249 0.70 -3.71 5.73
CA ARG A 249 0.69 -3.88 4.27
C ARG A 249 1.75 -4.87 3.86
N MET A 250 1.35 -5.76 2.99
CA MET A 250 2.12 -6.92 2.58
C MET A 250 2.14 -7.04 1.06
N SER A 251 3.25 -7.53 0.53
CA SER A 251 3.35 -7.99 -0.85
C SER A 251 4.06 -9.33 -0.95
N VAL A 252 3.79 -10.05 -2.03
CA VAL A 252 4.52 -11.27 -2.39
C VAL A 252 5.21 -11.04 -3.73
N ASP A 253 6.52 -11.19 -3.73
CA ASP A 253 7.31 -11.10 -4.95
C ASP A 253 6.92 -12.21 -5.94
N GLN A 254 6.47 -11.83 -7.12
CA GLN A 254 5.92 -12.75 -8.11
C GLN A 254 6.98 -13.61 -8.81
N GLU A 255 8.27 -13.28 -8.71
CA GLU A 255 9.34 -14.11 -9.25
C GLU A 255 9.89 -15.10 -8.22
N THR A 256 10.07 -14.65 -6.98
CA THR A 256 10.75 -15.44 -5.94
C THR A 256 9.80 -16.11 -4.95
N GLY A 257 8.58 -15.58 -4.80
CA GLY A 257 7.63 -16.00 -3.77
C GLY A 257 7.99 -15.51 -2.36
N ILE A 258 8.97 -14.63 -2.22
CA ILE A 258 9.34 -14.02 -0.95
C ILE A 258 8.23 -13.06 -0.52
N VAL A 259 7.86 -13.15 0.75
CA VAL A 259 6.85 -12.28 1.35
C VAL A 259 7.52 -11.11 2.06
N TYR A 260 7.07 -9.90 1.77
CA TYR A 260 7.48 -8.68 2.44
C TYR A 260 6.28 -8.02 3.10
N TRP A 261 6.45 -7.49 4.32
CA TRP A 261 5.42 -6.71 4.98
C TRP A 261 6.01 -5.63 5.87
N GLY A 262 5.26 -4.54 6.01
CA GLY A 262 5.54 -3.53 7.02
C GLY A 262 4.85 -3.91 8.33
N GLU A 263 5.59 -3.84 9.42
CA GLU A 263 5.16 -4.18 10.78
C GLU A 263 5.07 -2.90 11.61
N VAL A 264 3.87 -2.56 12.07
CA VAL A 264 3.69 -1.44 13.00
C VAL A 264 4.06 -1.89 14.40
N GLY A 265 5.19 -1.43 14.88
CA GLY A 265 5.80 -1.85 16.12
C GLY A 265 5.27 -1.16 17.38
N PRO A 266 5.77 -1.56 18.56
CA PRO A 266 5.32 -1.05 19.85
C PRO A 266 5.79 0.39 20.12
N ASP A 267 5.15 1.07 21.08
CA ASP A 267 5.22 2.54 21.23
C ASP A 267 6.26 3.04 22.23
N ALA A 268 7.05 2.15 22.87
CA ALA A 268 8.07 2.60 23.83
C ALA A 268 9.08 3.55 23.18
N GLY A 269 9.18 4.79 23.67
CA GLY A 269 10.03 5.84 23.11
C GLY A 269 11.52 5.71 23.45
N ALA A 270 11.88 4.85 24.43
CA ALA A 270 13.26 4.67 24.90
C ALA A 270 13.48 3.23 25.40
N ASP A 271 14.74 2.80 25.41
CA ASP A 271 15.13 1.56 26.06
C ASP A 271 14.96 1.67 27.58
N GLY A 272 14.55 0.57 28.21
CA GLY A 272 14.29 0.53 29.64
C GLY A 272 14.47 -0.86 30.26
N PRO A 273 14.17 -1.01 31.55
CA PRO A 273 14.29 -2.30 32.21
C PRO A 273 13.42 -3.41 31.61
N ARG A 274 12.31 -3.03 30.92
CA ARG A 274 11.40 -3.97 30.26
C ARG A 274 11.87 -4.41 28.88
N GLY A 275 12.94 -3.78 28.36
CA GLY A 275 13.53 -4.13 27.05
C GLY A 275 13.79 -2.93 26.15
N PRO A 276 13.94 -3.17 24.85
CA PRO A 276 14.22 -2.14 23.86
C PRO A 276 13.02 -1.21 23.63
N ARG A 277 13.31 -0.02 23.11
CA ARG A 277 12.28 0.89 22.53
C ARG A 277 11.53 0.21 21.41
N GLY A 278 10.42 0.78 21.01
CA GLY A 278 9.66 0.33 19.84
C GLY A 278 10.37 0.63 18.53
N TYR A 279 10.29 -0.33 17.61
CA TYR A 279 10.74 -0.23 16.22
C TYR A 279 9.58 -0.62 15.31
N ASP A 280 9.42 0.10 14.20
CA ASP A 280 8.70 -0.43 13.06
C ASP A 280 9.68 -1.23 12.21
N GLU A 281 9.16 -2.22 11.50
CA GLU A 281 9.97 -3.16 10.73
C GLU A 281 9.48 -3.30 9.29
N ILE A 282 10.40 -3.53 8.38
CA ILE A 282 10.12 -4.20 7.12
C ILE A 282 10.64 -5.61 7.27
N ASN A 283 9.76 -6.57 7.19
CA ASN A 283 10.07 -7.98 7.32
C ASN A 283 10.16 -8.67 5.96
N GLN A 284 11.02 -9.68 5.86
CA GLN A 284 11.24 -10.50 4.68
C GLN A 284 11.17 -11.97 5.05
N ALA A 285 10.19 -12.70 4.52
CA ALA A 285 10.10 -14.14 4.71
C ALA A 285 10.51 -14.89 3.44
N LYS A 286 11.75 -15.34 3.38
CA LYS A 286 12.24 -16.28 2.35
C LYS A 286 11.67 -17.69 2.57
N PHE A 287 11.28 -18.01 3.81
CA PHE A 287 10.65 -19.26 4.26
C PHE A 287 9.70 -18.98 5.41
N ALA A 288 8.84 -19.94 5.71
CA ALA A 288 7.98 -19.89 6.89
C ALA A 288 8.81 -19.75 8.18
N GLY A 289 8.37 -18.91 9.13
CA GLY A 289 9.15 -18.63 10.33
C GLY A 289 8.39 -17.91 11.45
N ASN A 290 9.09 -17.73 12.57
CA ASN A 290 8.66 -16.91 13.69
C ASN A 290 9.39 -15.55 13.61
N PHE A 291 8.67 -14.42 13.70
CA PHE A 291 9.23 -13.07 13.64
C PHE A 291 9.29 -12.36 14.99
N GLY A 292 9.06 -13.11 16.06
CA GLY A 292 9.51 -12.79 17.40
C GLY A 292 8.51 -12.10 18.33
N TRP A 293 7.56 -11.34 17.83
CA TRP A 293 6.60 -10.64 18.67
C TRP A 293 5.74 -11.61 19.52
N PRO A 294 5.50 -11.32 20.82
CA PRO A 294 5.86 -10.12 21.59
C PRO A 294 7.22 -10.19 22.33
N TYR A 295 7.99 -11.23 22.16
CA TYR A 295 9.21 -11.46 22.93
C TYR A 295 10.44 -10.75 22.38
N PHE A 296 10.48 -10.53 21.06
CA PHE A 296 11.62 -9.97 20.35
C PHE A 296 11.17 -8.92 19.35
N ILE A 297 12.07 -7.96 19.04
CA ILE A 297 11.85 -6.88 18.09
C ILE A 297 13.15 -6.58 17.33
N ALA A 298 13.06 -5.99 16.14
CA ALA A 298 14.18 -5.57 15.31
C ALA A 298 15.15 -6.74 14.96
N ASN A 299 16.43 -6.65 15.30
CA ASN A 299 17.39 -7.74 15.14
C ASN A 299 17.34 -8.75 16.31
N ASN A 300 16.15 -9.16 16.71
CA ASN A 300 15.88 -10.07 17.82
C ASN A 300 16.29 -9.52 19.19
N LEU A 301 16.15 -8.21 19.41
CA LEU A 301 16.32 -7.59 20.71
C LEU A 301 15.24 -8.10 21.68
N PRO A 302 15.60 -8.72 22.82
CA PRO A 302 14.64 -9.34 23.71
C PRO A 302 13.94 -8.32 24.63
N TYR A 303 12.65 -8.53 24.87
CA TYR A 303 11.93 -7.95 25.99
C TYR A 303 12.16 -8.78 27.26
N ALA A 304 11.82 -8.20 28.41
CA ALA A 304 11.83 -8.87 29.69
C ALA A 304 10.47 -9.47 30.01
N ASP A 305 10.45 -10.58 30.68
CA ASP A 305 9.26 -11.08 31.36
C ASP A 305 8.87 -10.11 32.48
N VAL A 306 7.59 -9.76 32.57
CA VAL A 306 7.10 -8.76 33.55
C VAL A 306 5.90 -9.31 34.28
N ASN A 307 6.03 -9.36 35.62
CA ASN A 307 4.88 -9.62 36.46
C ASN A 307 4.04 -8.33 36.61
N PHE A 308 2.92 -8.24 35.89
CA PHE A 308 2.04 -7.06 35.92
C PHE A 308 1.27 -6.87 37.22
N GLU A 309 1.20 -7.89 38.10
CA GLU A 309 0.55 -7.78 39.41
C GLU A 309 1.47 -7.06 40.42
N THR A 310 2.77 -7.39 40.42
CA THR A 310 3.76 -6.79 41.32
C THR A 310 4.57 -5.65 40.71
N GLY A 311 4.61 -5.55 39.37
CA GLY A 311 5.48 -4.65 38.63
C GLY A 311 6.94 -5.11 38.57
N GLU A 312 7.25 -6.32 39.01
CA GLU A 312 8.60 -6.89 38.95
C GLU A 312 9.00 -7.19 37.50
N VAL A 313 10.20 -6.77 37.13
CA VAL A 313 10.81 -7.07 35.86
C VAL A 313 11.72 -8.28 36.02
N GLY A 314 11.38 -9.37 35.37
CA GLY A 314 12.10 -10.63 35.37
C GLY A 314 13.23 -10.68 34.34
N PRO A 315 13.68 -11.89 33.97
CA PRO A 315 14.73 -12.09 32.98
C PRO A 315 14.27 -11.71 31.57
N LEU A 316 15.24 -11.46 30.69
CA LEU A 316 14.97 -11.33 29.25
C LEU A 316 14.59 -12.68 28.66
N PHE A 317 13.68 -12.67 27.67
CA PHE A 317 13.33 -13.88 26.93
C PHE A 317 14.55 -14.43 26.16
N ASP A 318 14.66 -15.77 26.13
CA ASP A 318 15.77 -16.46 25.47
C ASP A 318 15.51 -16.59 23.95
N VAL A 319 16.30 -15.89 23.15
CA VAL A 319 16.19 -15.90 21.69
C VAL A 319 16.49 -17.28 21.06
N THR A 320 17.28 -18.11 21.75
CA THR A 320 17.68 -19.43 21.23
C THR A 320 16.66 -20.52 21.54
N ALA A 321 15.84 -20.32 22.58
CA ALA A 321 14.82 -21.26 23.04
C ALA A 321 13.56 -20.50 23.52
N PRO A 322 12.86 -19.78 22.66
CA PRO A 322 11.72 -19.00 23.09
C PRO A 322 10.57 -19.88 23.57
N MET A 323 9.97 -19.48 24.69
CA MET A 323 8.89 -20.22 25.33
C MET A 323 7.67 -19.31 25.52
N ASN A 324 6.48 -19.82 25.24
CA ASN A 324 5.23 -19.19 25.59
C ASN A 324 4.58 -19.96 26.76
N GLU A 325 4.81 -19.48 27.97
CA GLU A 325 4.29 -20.09 29.22
C GLU A 325 3.02 -19.41 29.74
N SER A 326 2.50 -18.40 29.00
CA SER A 326 1.29 -17.68 29.38
C SER A 326 0.12 -18.65 29.66
N PRO A 327 -0.68 -18.41 30.70
CA PRO A 327 -1.91 -19.15 30.95
C PRO A 327 -2.95 -18.99 29.86
N ASN A 328 -2.81 -17.97 29.01
CA ASN A 328 -3.66 -17.71 27.84
C ASN A 328 -3.20 -18.45 26.58
N ASN A 329 -2.04 -19.13 26.61
CA ASN A 329 -1.56 -19.92 25.49
C ASN A 329 -2.35 -21.22 25.36
N THR A 330 -2.87 -21.52 24.18
CA THR A 330 -3.57 -22.77 23.87
C THR A 330 -2.78 -23.66 22.89
N GLY A 331 -1.61 -23.20 22.45
CA GLY A 331 -0.74 -23.91 21.51
C GLY A 331 0.50 -24.52 22.16
N GLU A 332 1.53 -24.75 21.37
CA GLU A 332 2.83 -25.23 21.84
C GLU A 332 3.49 -24.21 22.76
N LYS A 333 4.18 -24.67 23.78
CA LYS A 333 4.98 -23.80 24.65
C LYS A 333 6.31 -23.45 24.01
N ALA A 334 7.00 -24.44 23.44
CA ALA A 334 8.26 -24.23 22.75
C ALA A 334 7.99 -23.65 21.37
N LEU A 335 8.56 -22.49 21.08
CA LEU A 335 8.37 -21.79 19.81
C LEU A 335 9.60 -21.93 18.91
N PRO A 336 9.44 -21.83 17.59
CA PRO A 336 10.57 -21.72 16.68
C PRO A 336 11.43 -20.50 17.03
N PRO A 337 12.77 -20.57 16.87
CA PRO A 337 13.64 -19.41 17.05
C PRO A 337 13.21 -18.25 16.14
N PRO A 338 13.34 -16.99 16.59
CA PRO A 338 12.89 -15.85 15.83
C PRO A 338 13.82 -15.51 14.67
N THR A 339 13.23 -15.04 13.58
CA THR A 339 13.91 -14.43 12.44
C THR A 339 14.00 -12.93 12.68
N SER A 340 15.19 -12.34 12.48
CA SER A 340 15.38 -10.90 12.59
C SER A 340 14.63 -10.16 11.49
N ALA A 341 14.17 -8.94 11.78
CA ALA A 341 13.62 -8.04 10.77
C ALA A 341 14.66 -7.77 9.66
N PHE A 342 14.16 -7.55 8.45
CA PHE A 342 14.99 -7.19 7.30
C PHE A 342 15.50 -5.74 7.41
N LEU A 343 14.60 -4.81 7.75
CA LEU A 343 14.91 -3.41 8.07
C LEU A 343 14.09 -3.01 9.30
N TYR A 344 14.61 -2.08 10.11
CA TYR A 344 13.87 -1.56 11.27
C TYR A 344 14.30 -0.15 11.65
N TYR A 345 13.40 0.62 12.23
CA TYR A 345 13.67 1.99 12.64
C TYR A 345 12.78 2.43 13.81
N PRO A 346 13.33 3.25 14.75
CA PRO A 346 12.60 3.76 15.90
C PRO A 346 11.87 5.08 15.56
N TYR A 347 11.28 5.73 16.57
CA TYR A 347 10.76 7.10 16.46
C TYR A 347 11.84 8.15 16.18
N SER A 348 13.04 7.93 16.71
CA SER A 348 14.23 8.75 16.48
C SER A 348 15.03 8.27 15.27
N ASP A 349 16.22 8.85 15.08
CA ASP A 349 17.15 8.38 14.05
C ASP A 349 17.62 6.96 14.33
N SER A 350 17.74 6.16 13.27
CA SER A 350 18.25 4.80 13.29
C SER A 350 19.75 4.82 12.95
N PRO A 351 20.63 4.36 13.83
CA PRO A 351 22.04 4.22 13.48
C PRO A 351 22.29 3.05 12.52
N GLU A 352 21.45 2.03 12.53
CA GLU A 352 21.56 0.84 11.68
C GLU A 352 21.10 1.11 10.26
N PHE A 353 20.05 1.92 10.09
CA PHE A 353 19.45 2.27 8.80
C PHE A 353 19.23 3.79 8.72
N PRO A 354 20.31 4.59 8.58
CA PRO A 354 20.19 6.05 8.54
C PRO A 354 19.35 6.57 7.37
N GLU A 355 19.20 5.77 6.31
CA GLU A 355 18.30 6.08 5.18
C GLU A 355 16.83 6.09 5.60
N LEU A 356 16.45 5.39 6.69
CA LEU A 356 15.09 5.36 7.23
C LEU A 356 14.83 6.43 8.31
N ASN A 357 15.82 7.28 8.58
CA ASN A 357 15.69 8.34 9.55
C ASN A 357 14.48 9.25 9.29
N GLY A 358 13.94 9.80 10.35
CA GLY A 358 12.81 10.72 10.34
C GLY A 358 12.26 10.90 11.75
N HIS A 359 11.42 11.90 11.91
CA HIS A 359 10.77 12.22 13.17
C HIS A 359 9.26 12.12 13.04
N GLY A 360 8.57 11.88 14.14
CA GLY A 360 7.12 11.79 14.20
C GLY A 360 6.62 10.35 14.31
N GLY A 361 5.43 10.09 13.79
CA GLY A 361 4.82 8.78 13.82
C GLY A 361 5.59 7.71 13.05
N ARG A 362 5.13 6.47 13.17
CA ARG A 362 5.64 5.33 12.42
C ARG A 362 4.46 4.49 11.98
N THR A 363 4.48 4.05 10.74
CA THR A 363 3.53 3.09 10.17
C THR A 363 4.16 2.49 8.93
N ALA A 364 5.05 1.53 9.13
CA ALA A 364 5.79 0.85 8.09
C ALA A 364 4.86 0.04 7.17
N CYS A 365 5.09 0.14 5.87
CA CYS A 365 4.36 -0.59 4.84
C CYS A 365 5.32 -1.14 3.80
N ALA A 366 5.07 -2.37 3.32
CA ALA A 366 5.79 -2.94 2.21
C ALA A 366 4.90 -2.99 0.96
N GLY A 367 5.41 -2.45 -0.12
CA GLY A 367 4.81 -2.47 -1.44
C GLY A 367 5.41 -3.57 -2.32
N PRO A 368 5.19 -3.51 -3.64
CA PRO A 368 5.62 -4.55 -4.58
C PRO A 368 7.14 -4.53 -4.81
N VAL A 369 7.67 -5.70 -5.18
CA VAL A 369 8.98 -5.79 -5.84
C VAL A 369 8.77 -5.56 -7.34
N TYR A 370 9.51 -4.63 -7.91
CA TYR A 370 9.50 -4.39 -9.35
C TYR A 370 10.49 -5.32 -10.06
N HIS A 371 10.05 -5.92 -11.15
CA HIS A 371 10.88 -6.71 -12.06
C HIS A 371 10.82 -6.10 -13.46
N PHE A 372 11.98 -5.75 -13.99
CA PHE A 372 12.08 -5.17 -15.32
C PHE A 372 11.93 -6.27 -16.39
N SER A 373 11.04 -6.05 -17.36
CA SER A 373 10.87 -6.94 -18.50
C SER A 373 11.12 -6.22 -19.82
N GLU A 374 12.10 -6.68 -20.59
CA GLU A 374 12.32 -6.20 -21.95
C GLU A 374 11.16 -6.52 -22.91
N GLU A 375 10.42 -7.61 -22.62
CA GLU A 375 9.29 -8.05 -23.43
C GLU A 375 8.09 -7.12 -23.30
N LEU A 376 7.92 -6.46 -22.15
CA LEU A 376 6.89 -5.47 -21.93
C LEU A 376 7.15 -4.22 -22.76
N LYS A 377 6.45 -4.08 -23.91
CA LYS A 377 6.54 -2.91 -24.78
C LYS A 377 5.67 -1.77 -24.26
N SER A 378 6.23 -1.03 -23.31
CA SER A 378 5.56 0.11 -22.66
C SER A 378 6.48 1.32 -22.65
N ASN A 379 5.90 2.50 -22.89
CA ASN A 379 6.61 3.79 -22.83
C ASN A 379 6.59 4.40 -21.42
N VAL A 380 5.89 3.76 -20.47
CA VAL A 380 5.68 4.26 -19.10
C VAL A 380 6.19 3.30 -18.03
N LYS A 381 6.65 2.09 -18.41
CA LYS A 381 7.22 1.13 -17.45
C LYS A 381 8.47 1.70 -16.80
N PHE A 382 8.70 1.35 -15.55
CA PHE A 382 9.91 1.75 -14.82
C PHE A 382 11.17 1.22 -15.52
N PRO A 383 12.30 1.92 -15.41
CA PRO A 383 13.53 1.55 -16.08
C PRO A 383 14.25 0.37 -15.37
N GLU A 384 15.28 -0.20 -16.04
CA GLU A 384 16.03 -1.37 -15.59
C GLU A 384 16.75 -1.13 -14.25
N GLU A 385 17.10 0.12 -13.96
CA GLU A 385 17.72 0.52 -12.68
C GLU A 385 16.86 0.17 -11.46
N PHE A 386 15.55 -0.02 -11.65
CA PHE A 386 14.63 -0.47 -10.60
C PHE A 386 14.39 -1.98 -10.61
N ASP A 387 15.07 -2.74 -11.49
CA ASP A 387 14.92 -4.19 -11.46
C ASP A 387 15.27 -4.76 -10.07
N ARG A 388 14.47 -5.71 -9.58
CA ARG A 388 14.60 -6.33 -8.25
C ARG A 388 14.58 -5.30 -7.11
N SER A 389 13.73 -4.30 -7.21
CA SER A 389 13.59 -3.26 -6.20
C SER A 389 12.28 -3.39 -5.45
N LEU A 390 12.37 -3.56 -4.14
CA LEU A 390 11.23 -3.52 -3.23
C LEU A 390 10.89 -2.06 -2.93
N PHE A 391 9.64 -1.69 -3.17
CA PHE A 391 9.11 -0.40 -2.76
C PHE A 391 8.60 -0.50 -1.32
N ILE A 392 9.11 0.34 -0.44
CA ILE A 392 8.63 0.49 0.92
C ILE A 392 8.11 1.91 1.12
N TYR A 393 7.12 2.05 2.00
CA TYR A 393 6.52 3.36 2.24
C TYR A 393 6.10 3.54 3.69
N GLU A 394 5.92 4.78 4.06
CA GLU A 394 5.63 5.14 5.44
C GLU A 394 4.45 6.10 5.49
N TRP A 395 3.35 5.62 6.04
CA TRP A 395 2.11 6.37 6.10
C TRP A 395 2.21 7.60 7.00
N SER A 396 2.86 7.49 8.16
CA SER A 396 3.00 8.60 9.11
C SER A 396 4.08 9.62 8.73
N ARG A 397 5.10 9.20 7.95
CA ARG A 397 6.25 10.03 7.55
C ARG A 397 6.20 10.51 6.11
N HIS A 398 5.16 10.11 5.36
CA HIS A 398 4.86 10.63 4.02
C HIS A 398 5.97 10.39 2.98
N TRP A 399 6.66 9.25 3.01
CA TRP A 399 7.68 8.93 2.03
C TRP A 399 7.47 7.56 1.39
N ILE A 400 8.00 7.41 0.18
CA ILE A 400 8.23 6.14 -0.51
C ILE A 400 9.74 6.01 -0.69
N LYS A 401 10.28 4.83 -0.42
CA LYS A 401 11.68 4.48 -0.62
C LYS A 401 11.80 3.23 -1.46
N VAL A 402 12.94 3.09 -2.11
CA VAL A 402 13.31 1.94 -2.93
C VAL A 402 14.42 1.19 -2.22
N VAL A 403 14.21 -0.09 -2.03
CA VAL A 403 15.20 -1.02 -1.49
C VAL A 403 15.68 -1.90 -2.63
N HIS A 404 16.84 -1.60 -3.16
CA HIS A 404 17.49 -2.43 -4.18
C HIS A 404 17.96 -3.73 -3.54
N LEU A 405 17.58 -4.84 -4.15
CA LEU A 405 17.92 -6.18 -3.69
C LEU A 405 19.05 -6.77 -4.54
N ASP A 406 20.01 -7.44 -3.90
CA ASP A 406 21.03 -8.18 -4.61
C ASP A 406 20.48 -9.51 -5.18
N LYS A 407 21.34 -10.27 -5.84
CA LYS A 407 20.97 -11.60 -6.43
C LYS A 407 20.47 -12.63 -5.42
N ASN A 408 20.74 -12.45 -4.13
CA ASN A 408 20.28 -13.32 -3.04
C ASN A 408 19.02 -12.77 -2.35
N ASN A 409 18.48 -11.66 -2.86
CA ASN A 409 17.41 -10.88 -2.24
C ASN A 409 17.81 -10.31 -0.86
N ASP A 410 19.09 -9.97 -0.69
CA ASP A 410 19.59 -9.25 0.47
C ASP A 410 19.67 -7.74 0.15
N LEU A 411 19.74 -6.90 1.18
CA LEU A 411 19.82 -5.46 1.03
C LEU A 411 21.10 -5.04 0.29
N ALA A 412 20.96 -4.34 -0.83
CA ALA A 412 22.07 -3.70 -1.53
C ALA A 412 22.11 -2.19 -1.26
N GLN A 413 21.00 -1.49 -1.37
CA GLN A 413 20.90 -0.04 -1.19
C GLN A 413 19.47 0.37 -0.82
N ILE A 414 19.33 1.48 -0.10
CA ILE A 414 18.05 2.16 0.13
C ILE A 414 18.15 3.59 -0.41
N GLU A 415 17.17 4.01 -1.17
CA GLU A 415 17.09 5.40 -1.66
C GLU A 415 15.68 5.99 -1.53
N LEU A 416 15.61 7.32 -1.48
CA LEU A 416 14.33 8.03 -1.46
C LEU A 416 13.76 8.09 -2.88
N PHE A 417 12.55 7.57 -3.05
CA PHE A 417 11.87 7.65 -4.34
C PHE A 417 11.25 9.03 -4.54
N MET A 418 11.51 9.65 -5.69
CA MET A 418 11.01 10.97 -6.09
C MET A 418 11.16 12.05 -5.00
N PRO A 419 12.39 12.40 -4.59
CA PRO A 419 12.65 13.32 -3.46
C PRO A 419 12.07 14.73 -3.63
N GLN A 420 11.69 15.12 -4.86
CA GLN A 420 11.07 16.43 -5.15
C GLN A 420 9.55 16.42 -4.92
N HIS A 421 8.94 15.23 -4.79
CA HIS A 421 7.50 15.08 -4.58
C HIS A 421 7.19 14.78 -3.11
N LYS A 422 6.22 15.50 -2.56
CA LYS A 422 5.67 15.21 -1.24
C LYS A 422 4.49 14.26 -1.40
N PHE A 423 4.69 13.00 -1.06
CA PHE A 423 3.58 12.05 -0.91
C PHE A 423 2.71 12.42 0.30
N VAL A 424 1.43 12.08 0.26
CA VAL A 424 0.49 12.42 1.32
C VAL A 424 -0.09 11.14 1.92
N ARG A 425 0.65 10.55 2.87
CA ARG A 425 0.31 9.29 3.54
C ARG A 425 0.00 8.17 2.54
N PRO A 426 0.99 7.69 1.77
CA PRO A 426 0.76 6.54 0.90
C PRO A 426 0.28 5.35 1.75
N ILE A 427 -0.84 4.72 1.35
CA ILE A 427 -1.45 3.66 2.14
C ILE A 427 -1.43 2.31 1.42
N ASP A 428 -1.36 2.34 0.08
CA ASP A 428 -1.16 1.14 -0.72
C ASP A 428 -0.65 1.48 -2.12
N MET A 429 0.01 0.50 -2.77
CA MET A 429 0.53 0.64 -4.11
C MET A 429 0.67 -0.70 -4.86
N ALA A 430 0.51 -0.66 -6.17
CA ALA A 430 0.74 -1.80 -7.06
C ALA A 430 1.24 -1.34 -8.43
N PHE A 431 2.02 -2.19 -9.10
CA PHE A 431 2.34 -1.99 -10.51
C PHE A 431 1.19 -2.44 -11.40
N GLY A 432 0.87 -1.63 -12.41
CA GLY A 432 -0.07 -1.99 -13.46
C GLY A 432 0.57 -2.85 -14.55
N PRO A 433 -0.26 -3.43 -15.45
CA PRO A 433 0.22 -4.29 -16.54
C PRO A 433 1.14 -3.57 -17.53
N GLU A 434 1.08 -2.24 -17.58
CA GLU A 434 1.97 -1.41 -18.40
C GLU A 434 3.30 -1.06 -17.70
N GLY A 435 3.49 -1.46 -16.43
CA GLY A 435 4.68 -1.22 -15.63
C GLY A 435 4.75 0.19 -15.01
N ALA A 436 3.63 0.91 -14.94
CA ALA A 436 3.47 2.12 -14.15
C ALA A 436 3.10 1.78 -12.69
N LEU A 437 3.46 2.64 -11.75
CA LEU A 437 3.12 2.46 -10.33
C LEU A 437 1.84 3.23 -9.98
N TYR A 438 0.85 2.53 -9.43
CA TYR A 438 -0.37 3.11 -8.89
C TYR A 438 -0.24 3.24 -7.37
N VAL A 439 -0.63 4.38 -6.81
CA VAL A 439 -0.52 4.66 -5.38
C VAL A 439 -1.81 5.30 -4.89
N ILE A 440 -2.33 4.82 -3.77
CA ILE A 440 -3.35 5.53 -3.01
C ILE A 440 -2.66 6.40 -1.96
N GLU A 441 -3.00 7.68 -1.95
CA GLU A 441 -2.65 8.62 -0.90
C GLU A 441 -3.87 8.90 -0.02
N TYR A 442 -3.73 8.63 1.28
CA TYR A 442 -4.83 8.68 2.25
C TYR A 442 -5.30 10.09 2.60
N GLY A 443 -4.41 11.09 2.48
CA GLY A 443 -4.65 12.47 2.89
C GLY A 443 -3.94 12.89 4.19
N GLU A 444 -3.92 14.17 4.48
CA GLU A 444 -3.08 14.76 5.55
C GLU A 444 -3.50 14.36 6.98
N THR A 445 -4.77 14.00 7.21
CA THR A 445 -5.29 13.72 8.55
C THR A 445 -5.83 12.30 8.69
N TRP A 446 -6.11 11.93 9.91
CA TRP A 446 -6.82 10.68 10.22
C TRP A 446 -8.30 10.82 9.87
N GLY A 447 -8.91 9.78 9.30
CA GLY A 447 -10.33 9.78 8.94
C GLY A 447 -10.61 10.25 7.52
N VAL A 448 -11.69 11.02 7.33
CA VAL A 448 -12.10 11.51 6.01
C VAL A 448 -11.29 12.74 5.61
N ASN A 449 -10.68 12.69 4.44
CA ASN A 449 -9.83 13.75 3.92
C ASN A 449 -10.33 14.25 2.56
N PRO A 450 -10.25 15.58 2.29
CA PRO A 450 -10.58 16.14 0.98
C PRO A 450 -9.45 15.98 -0.05
N ASP A 451 -8.24 15.66 0.40
CA ASP A 451 -7.01 15.53 -0.41
C ASP A 451 -6.60 14.07 -0.65
N THR A 452 -7.48 13.11 -0.32
CA THR A 452 -7.34 11.70 -0.70
C THR A 452 -7.33 11.57 -2.22
N ARG A 453 -6.40 10.77 -2.75
CA ARG A 453 -6.29 10.59 -4.20
C ARG A 453 -5.70 9.25 -4.59
N LEU A 454 -6.09 8.79 -5.77
CA LEU A 454 -5.42 7.73 -6.52
C LEU A 454 -4.54 8.39 -7.57
N ILE A 455 -3.26 8.10 -7.56
CA ILE A 455 -2.28 8.60 -8.53
C ILE A 455 -1.65 7.45 -9.30
N ARG A 456 -1.17 7.76 -10.52
CA ARG A 456 -0.32 6.89 -11.32
C ARG A 456 1.01 7.58 -11.56
N ILE A 457 2.09 6.84 -11.41
CA ILE A 457 3.46 7.29 -11.63
C ILE A 457 4.02 6.56 -12.84
N ASP A 458 4.32 7.32 -13.88
CA ASP A 458 4.86 6.86 -15.16
C ASP A 458 6.34 7.22 -15.26
N TYR A 459 7.17 6.35 -15.84
CA TYR A 459 8.50 6.73 -16.30
C TYR A 459 8.47 6.96 -17.81
N ILE A 460 8.56 8.22 -18.24
CA ILE A 460 8.39 8.60 -19.65
C ILE A 460 9.70 8.41 -20.40
N ARG A 461 9.79 7.36 -21.20
CA ARG A 461 10.99 7.01 -22.01
C ARG A 461 11.14 7.86 -23.27
N GLY A 462 10.03 8.33 -23.82
CA GLY A 462 9.98 9.09 -25.05
C GLY A 462 9.90 10.59 -24.83
N ASN A 463 9.45 11.29 -25.86
CA ASN A 463 9.17 12.72 -25.82
C ASN A 463 8.09 13.02 -24.77
N ARG A 464 8.38 13.97 -23.88
CA ARG A 464 7.46 14.42 -22.82
C ARG A 464 6.53 15.52 -23.33
N THR A 465 5.35 15.60 -22.77
CA THR A 465 4.41 16.67 -23.13
C THR A 465 4.91 18.01 -22.59
N PRO A 466 4.90 19.08 -23.41
CA PRO A 466 5.27 20.42 -22.94
C PRO A 466 4.39 20.90 -21.79
N VAL A 467 4.96 21.67 -20.89
CA VAL A 467 4.21 22.40 -19.86
C VAL A 467 3.67 23.67 -20.47
N VAL A 468 2.35 23.72 -20.67
CA VAL A 468 1.66 24.84 -21.30
C VAL A 468 1.27 25.88 -20.26
N VAL A 469 1.74 27.11 -20.44
CA VAL A 469 1.30 28.28 -19.69
C VAL A 469 0.62 29.22 -20.68
N ALA A 470 -0.66 29.53 -20.45
CA ALA A 470 -1.41 30.43 -21.29
C ALA A 470 -2.08 31.52 -20.43
N SER A 471 -1.93 32.77 -20.83
CA SER A 471 -2.60 33.88 -20.18
C SER A 471 -3.35 34.74 -21.19
N VAL A 472 -4.41 35.38 -20.73
CA VAL A 472 -5.27 36.24 -21.57
C VAL A 472 -5.49 37.55 -20.82
N GLU A 473 -5.17 38.67 -21.46
CA GLU A 473 -5.45 40.02 -20.96
C GLU A 473 -6.55 40.68 -21.80
N ASN A 474 -7.30 41.61 -21.18
CA ASN A 474 -8.40 42.34 -21.80
C ASN A 474 -9.51 41.45 -22.36
N ASN A 475 -9.89 40.42 -21.63
CA ASN A 475 -10.87 39.42 -22.08
C ASN A 475 -12.36 39.86 -21.99
N ILE A 476 -12.62 41.09 -21.47
CA ILE A 476 -13.97 41.69 -21.36
C ILE A 476 -13.94 43.14 -21.84
N GLY A 477 -14.84 43.50 -22.77
CA GLY A 477 -14.93 44.87 -23.26
C GLY A 477 -16.03 45.06 -24.29
N LYS A 478 -16.06 46.26 -24.91
CA LYS A 478 -16.95 46.60 -26.02
C LYS A 478 -16.28 46.30 -27.36
N GLU A 479 -17.08 45.91 -28.34
CA GLU A 479 -16.59 45.73 -29.72
C GLU A 479 -16.17 47.06 -30.39
N PRO A 480 -15.06 47.04 -31.16
CA PRO A 480 -14.08 45.97 -31.34
C PRO A 480 -13.19 45.79 -30.07
N LEU A 481 -13.01 44.53 -29.62
CA LEU A 481 -12.19 44.22 -28.47
C LEU A 481 -10.83 43.66 -28.93
N THR A 482 -9.75 44.26 -28.47
CA THR A 482 -8.40 43.73 -28.66
C THR A 482 -8.04 42.90 -27.44
N VAL A 483 -7.77 41.60 -27.63
CA VAL A 483 -7.39 40.63 -26.58
C VAL A 483 -5.93 40.27 -26.78
N PHE A 484 -5.15 40.30 -25.69
CA PHE A 484 -3.76 39.85 -25.70
C PHE A 484 -3.69 38.45 -25.10
N VAL A 485 -3.07 37.54 -25.84
CA VAL A 485 -2.80 36.17 -25.42
C VAL A 485 -1.29 35.96 -25.31
N SER A 486 -0.83 35.25 -24.31
CA SER A 486 0.58 34.98 -24.09
C SER A 486 0.81 33.51 -23.72
N SER A 487 1.87 32.93 -24.28
CA SER A 487 2.40 31.63 -23.93
C SER A 487 3.67 31.71 -23.11
N THR A 488 3.99 32.88 -22.58
CA THR A 488 5.17 33.10 -21.74
C THR A 488 5.17 32.17 -20.54
N GLY A 489 6.27 31.43 -20.34
CA GLY A 489 6.40 30.41 -19.31
C GLY A 489 6.08 28.99 -19.79
N THR A 490 5.59 28.82 -21.03
CA THR A 490 5.51 27.50 -21.67
C THR A 490 6.92 26.99 -21.96
N PHE A 491 7.20 25.75 -21.57
CA PHE A 491 8.49 25.12 -21.84
C PHE A 491 8.32 23.63 -22.14
N ASP A 492 9.29 23.06 -22.86
CA ASP A 492 9.41 21.63 -23.02
C ASP A 492 10.35 21.05 -21.96
N LYS A 493 10.01 19.87 -21.41
CA LYS A 493 10.83 19.15 -20.47
C LYS A 493 12.04 18.50 -21.14
N ASP A 494 11.95 18.28 -22.47
CA ASP A 494 13.04 17.75 -23.30
C ASP A 494 13.82 18.93 -23.91
N PRO A 495 15.07 19.20 -23.47
CA PRO A 495 15.75 20.50 -23.69
C PRO A 495 16.08 20.84 -25.15
N ASN A 496 15.96 19.86 -26.07
CA ASN A 496 16.25 20.03 -27.48
C ASN A 496 14.98 20.19 -28.35
N ASP A 497 13.80 20.15 -27.75
CA ASP A 497 12.56 20.22 -28.49
C ASP A 497 12.14 21.66 -28.75
N LEU A 498 11.72 21.90 -30.00
CA LEU A 498 11.27 23.22 -30.46
C LEU A 498 9.75 23.33 -30.33
N LEU A 499 9.29 24.24 -29.50
CA LEU A 499 7.87 24.53 -29.35
C LEU A 499 7.31 25.29 -30.55
N LYS A 500 6.11 24.89 -30.99
CA LYS A 500 5.29 25.64 -31.92
C LYS A 500 3.98 26.03 -31.25
N TYR A 501 3.58 27.25 -31.41
CA TYR A 501 2.39 27.81 -30.80
C TYR A 501 1.30 28.03 -31.85
N GLU A 502 0.06 27.63 -31.53
CA GLU A 502 -1.13 27.89 -32.34
C GLU A 502 -2.26 28.36 -31.41
N TRP A 503 -2.82 29.51 -31.72
CA TRP A 503 -3.98 30.05 -31.01
C TRP A 503 -5.22 29.93 -31.87
N ARG A 504 -6.31 29.38 -31.35
CA ARG A 504 -7.59 29.23 -32.03
C ARG A 504 -8.72 29.81 -31.20
N LEU A 505 -9.60 30.58 -31.84
CA LEU A 505 -10.87 31.01 -31.25
C LEU A 505 -11.90 29.89 -31.41
N ILE A 506 -12.42 29.33 -30.32
CA ILE A 506 -13.29 28.13 -30.32
C ILE A 506 -14.68 28.58 -30.06
N ASN A 507 -15.33 29.46 -30.05
CA ASN A 507 -16.78 29.72 -29.90
C ASN A 507 -17.11 31.20 -30.15
N THR A 508 -17.66 31.50 -31.25
CA THR A 508 -18.28 32.80 -31.47
C THR A 508 -19.79 32.61 -31.60
N ALA A 509 -20.56 33.21 -30.74
CA ALA A 509 -22.02 33.20 -30.82
C ALA A 509 -22.55 33.89 -32.10
N ASP A 510 -21.69 34.62 -32.84
CA ASP A 510 -21.97 35.24 -34.14
C ASP A 510 -20.81 34.99 -35.11
N GLN A 511 -21.04 34.16 -36.12
CA GLN A 511 -20.05 33.85 -37.18
C GLN A 511 -19.70 35.04 -38.11
N LYS A 512 -20.09 36.27 -37.78
CA LYS A 512 -19.94 37.44 -38.68
C LYS A 512 -18.59 38.16 -38.58
N ALA A 513 -17.75 37.88 -37.63
CA ALA A 513 -16.42 38.48 -37.53
C ALA A 513 -15.37 37.40 -37.29
N ALA A 514 -14.64 37.02 -38.33
CA ALA A 514 -13.42 36.23 -38.15
C ALA A 514 -12.39 37.08 -37.34
N PRO A 515 -11.82 36.55 -36.24
CA PRO A 515 -10.80 37.31 -35.52
C PRO A 515 -9.58 37.50 -36.42
N LYS A 516 -9.07 38.70 -36.47
CA LYS A 516 -7.79 38.97 -37.10
C LYS A 516 -6.70 38.72 -36.10
N ILE A 517 -5.94 37.65 -36.26
CA ILE A 517 -4.75 37.42 -35.45
C ILE A 517 -3.65 38.33 -35.94
N VAL A 518 -3.21 39.24 -35.08
CA VAL A 518 -2.03 40.08 -35.35
C VAL A 518 -0.94 39.50 -34.44
N SER A 519 -0.01 38.72 -35.03
CA SER A 519 1.18 38.27 -34.32
C SER A 519 2.11 39.47 -34.11
N THR A 520 2.46 39.72 -32.84
CA THR A 520 3.72 40.36 -32.50
C THR A 520 4.64 39.26 -32.04
N GLU A 521 5.84 39.16 -32.59
CA GLU A 521 6.87 38.16 -32.36
C GLU A 521 6.97 37.67 -30.96
#